data_4f5b60a35251f237a4e1062cd6096a3b
#
_entry.id   4f5b60a35251f237a4e1062cd6096a3b
#
_cell.length_a   1.000
_cell.length_b   1.000
_cell.length_c   1.000
_cell.angle_alpha   90.00
_cell.angle_beta   90.00
_cell.angle_gamma   90.00
#
_symmetry.space_group_name_H-M   'P 1'
#
loop_
_entity.id
_entity.type
_entity.pdbx_description
1 polymer ?
#
loop_
_entity_poly.entity_id
_entity_poly.type
_entity_poly.pdbx_seq_one_letter_code
_entity_poly.pdbx_strand_id
1 'polypeptide(L)'
;TNNDSGYQAAVDMVWAGMEVSGVVDLRPSPAGHAVETVEALGIPVYAGHVVCGTRSNAQGLNRIELARLTDNGSDILSYKGLLDCQVLAISGGWSPTVHLHSQSGAKARFDKDLACFVPGNSVQAERSAGSSAGTFDLAVCLSGGASAGVAAARASGWSGGHLDIPMAQGSQSGSIQ
;
A
#
# COMPACT_ATOMS: atom_id res chain seq x y z
N THR A 1 -1.15 -4.67 -8.95
CA THR A 1 -1.15 -3.76 -7.78
C THR A 1 -2.43 -2.93 -7.71
N ASN A 2 -2.67 -2.26 -6.61
CA ASN A 2 -3.71 -1.25 -6.39
C ASN A 2 -3.16 -0.01 -5.66
N ASN A 3 -1.84 0.13 -5.62
CA ASN A 3 -1.15 1.19 -4.86
C ASN A 3 0.23 1.49 -5.48
N ASP A 4 0.82 2.62 -5.07
CA ASP A 4 2.05 3.13 -5.66
C ASP A 4 3.30 2.33 -5.28
N SER A 5 3.29 1.55 -4.20
CA SER A 5 4.44 0.72 -3.83
C SER A 5 4.75 -0.37 -4.87
N GLY A 6 3.75 -0.81 -5.64
CA GLY A 6 3.94 -1.73 -6.75
C GLY A 6 4.75 -1.12 -7.91
N TYR A 7 4.56 0.18 -8.17
CA TYR A 7 5.36 0.91 -9.16
C TYR A 7 6.80 1.10 -8.71
N GLN A 8 7.00 1.47 -7.43
CA GLN A 8 8.35 1.58 -6.88
C GLN A 8 9.08 0.24 -6.94
N ALA A 9 8.42 -0.86 -6.62
CA ALA A 9 9.01 -2.19 -6.73
C ALA A 9 9.40 -2.52 -8.20
N ALA A 10 8.59 -2.13 -9.19
CA ALA A 10 8.93 -2.31 -10.60
C ALA A 10 10.18 -1.51 -11.00
N VAL A 11 10.32 -0.27 -10.52
CA VAL A 11 11.51 0.56 -10.73
C VAL A 11 12.75 -0.11 -10.11
N ASP A 12 12.65 -0.59 -8.86
CA ASP A 12 13.74 -1.24 -8.15
C ASP A 12 14.18 -2.54 -8.86
N MET A 13 13.22 -3.30 -9.41
CA MET A 13 13.50 -4.49 -10.22
C MET A 13 14.30 -4.15 -11.48
N VAL A 14 13.93 -3.10 -12.22
CA VAL A 14 14.68 -2.66 -13.40
C VAL A 14 16.09 -2.22 -13.04
N TRP A 15 16.25 -1.46 -11.96
CA TRP A 15 17.59 -1.05 -11.48
C TRP A 15 18.43 -2.23 -11.00
N ALA A 16 17.81 -3.30 -10.54
CA ALA A 16 18.49 -4.56 -10.23
C ALA A 16 18.81 -5.41 -11.48
N GLY A 17 18.51 -4.94 -12.68
CA GLY A 17 18.80 -5.61 -13.95
C GLY A 17 17.76 -6.64 -14.38
N MET A 18 16.57 -6.62 -13.78
CA MET A 18 15.46 -7.49 -14.20
C MET A 18 14.64 -6.82 -15.31
N GLU A 19 14.13 -7.64 -16.23
CA GLU A 19 13.15 -7.21 -17.22
C GLU A 19 11.75 -7.20 -16.59
N VAL A 20 11.06 -6.06 -16.66
CA VAL A 20 9.68 -5.91 -16.20
C VAL A 20 8.75 -5.83 -17.40
N SER A 21 7.95 -6.87 -17.63
CA SER A 21 7.02 -6.97 -18.77
C SER A 21 5.85 -5.98 -18.66
N GLY A 22 5.52 -5.49 -17.47
CA GLY A 22 4.50 -4.49 -17.24
C GLY A 22 4.02 -4.39 -15.80
N VAL A 23 3.31 -3.31 -15.50
CA VAL A 23 2.59 -3.10 -14.23
C VAL A 23 1.09 -3.19 -14.50
N VAL A 24 0.42 -4.09 -13.79
CA VAL A 24 -1.04 -4.26 -13.86
C VAL A 24 -1.64 -3.59 -12.64
N ASP A 25 -2.43 -2.53 -12.86
CA ASP A 25 -3.06 -1.75 -11.79
C ASP A 25 -4.59 -1.83 -11.87
N LEU A 26 -5.22 -2.18 -10.75
CA LEU A 26 -6.67 -2.24 -10.64
C LEU A 26 -7.32 -0.85 -10.75
N ARG A 27 -6.60 0.20 -10.36
CA ARG A 27 -7.08 1.59 -10.45
C ARG A 27 -7.24 1.99 -11.91
N PRO A 28 -8.35 2.65 -12.27
CA PRO A 28 -8.62 3.04 -13.66
C PRO A 28 -7.70 4.18 -14.15
N SER A 29 -7.20 5.00 -13.24
CA SER A 29 -6.37 6.17 -13.54
C SER A 29 -5.31 6.40 -12.48
N PRO A 30 -4.32 5.47 -12.36
CA PRO A 30 -3.20 5.69 -11.43
C PRO A 30 -2.41 6.93 -11.88
N ALA A 31 -1.95 7.74 -10.91
CA ALA A 31 -1.21 8.96 -11.17
C ALA A 31 -0.17 9.22 -10.08
N GLY A 32 0.82 10.04 -10.38
CA GLY A 32 1.87 10.46 -9.47
C GLY A 32 3.26 10.05 -9.92
N HIS A 33 4.26 10.51 -9.17
CA HIS A 33 5.67 10.39 -9.56
C HIS A 33 6.13 8.93 -9.81
N ALA A 34 5.64 7.96 -9.03
CA ALA A 34 6.01 6.56 -9.23
C ALA A 34 5.49 6.01 -10.57
N VAL A 35 4.28 6.41 -10.97
CA VAL A 35 3.70 6.03 -12.27
C VAL A 35 4.49 6.66 -13.41
N GLU A 36 4.75 7.96 -13.33
CA GLU A 36 5.54 8.70 -14.33
C GLU A 36 6.95 8.10 -14.50
N THR A 37 7.57 7.67 -13.41
CA THR A 37 8.90 7.02 -13.44
C THR A 37 8.84 5.69 -14.20
N VAL A 38 7.84 4.86 -13.94
CA VAL A 38 7.64 3.58 -14.63
C VAL A 38 7.42 3.79 -16.12
N GLU A 39 6.58 4.77 -16.49
CA GLU A 39 6.33 5.13 -17.90
C GLU A 39 7.59 5.66 -18.59
N ALA A 40 8.38 6.50 -17.91
CA ALA A 40 9.65 7.01 -18.41
C ALA A 40 10.71 5.91 -18.64
N LEU A 41 10.64 4.80 -17.89
CA LEU A 41 11.46 3.61 -18.11
C LEU A 41 10.95 2.72 -19.25
N GLY A 42 9.84 3.11 -19.91
CA GLY A 42 9.25 2.35 -21.01
C GLY A 42 8.51 1.07 -20.57
N ILE A 43 8.19 0.94 -19.29
CA ILE A 43 7.45 -0.21 -18.77
C ILE A 43 5.95 0.00 -19.07
N PRO A 44 5.28 -0.96 -19.74
CA PRO A 44 3.84 -0.85 -20.00
C PRO A 44 3.02 -0.81 -18.72
N VAL A 45 2.06 0.13 -18.62
CA VAL A 45 1.09 0.21 -17.52
C VAL A 45 -0.29 -0.20 -18.03
N TYR A 46 -0.85 -1.24 -17.42
CA TYR A 46 -2.19 -1.74 -17.69
C TYR A 46 -3.15 -1.23 -16.61
N ALA A 47 -3.55 0.04 -16.71
CA ALA A 47 -4.48 0.68 -15.78
C ALA A 47 -5.91 0.13 -15.96
N GLY A 48 -6.64 -0.05 -14.86
CA GLY A 48 -7.98 -0.63 -14.86
C GLY A 48 -8.01 -2.11 -15.27
N HIS A 49 -6.92 -2.83 -15.04
CA HIS A 49 -6.81 -4.25 -15.39
C HIS A 49 -6.52 -5.13 -14.18
N VAL A 50 -6.86 -6.39 -14.30
CA VAL A 50 -6.60 -7.43 -13.29
C VAL A 50 -5.93 -8.64 -13.95
N VAL A 51 -5.09 -9.33 -13.20
CA VAL A 51 -4.63 -10.66 -13.56
C VAL A 51 -5.73 -11.65 -13.17
N CYS A 52 -6.39 -12.24 -14.17
CA CYS A 52 -7.51 -13.16 -13.97
C CYS A 52 -7.12 -14.63 -14.11
N GLY A 53 -5.90 -14.93 -14.59
CA GLY A 53 -5.40 -16.29 -14.72
C GLY A 53 -3.90 -16.34 -14.90
N THR A 54 -3.35 -17.53 -14.72
CA THR A 54 -1.93 -17.82 -14.95
C THR A 54 -1.78 -19.08 -15.80
N ARG A 55 -0.73 -19.13 -16.61
CA ARG A 55 -0.32 -20.33 -17.35
C ARG A 55 1.09 -20.71 -16.97
N SER A 56 1.34 -22.01 -16.89
CA SER A 56 2.65 -22.56 -16.55
C SER A 56 3.04 -23.67 -17.53
N ASN A 57 4.33 -23.92 -17.62
CA ASN A 57 4.94 -25.03 -18.35
C ASN A 57 5.86 -25.82 -17.40
N ALA A 58 6.71 -26.69 -17.95
CA ALA A 58 7.65 -27.49 -17.15
C ALA A 58 8.69 -26.66 -16.37
N GLN A 59 8.92 -25.40 -16.75
CA GLN A 59 9.84 -24.46 -16.10
C GLN A 59 9.15 -23.55 -15.06
N GLY A 60 7.83 -23.61 -14.94
CA GLY A 60 7.04 -22.79 -14.03
C GLY A 60 6.10 -21.81 -14.75
N LEU A 61 5.81 -20.68 -14.11
CA LEU A 61 4.98 -19.64 -14.70
C LEU A 61 5.60 -19.14 -16.01
N ASN A 62 4.80 -19.04 -17.07
CA ASN A 62 5.25 -18.51 -18.35
C ASN A 62 4.35 -17.41 -18.92
N ARG A 63 3.10 -17.29 -18.46
CA ARG A 63 2.16 -16.26 -18.90
C ARG A 63 1.15 -15.93 -17.82
N ILE A 64 0.63 -14.70 -17.88
CA ILE A 64 -0.56 -14.27 -17.13
C ILE A 64 -1.67 -13.87 -18.11
N GLU A 65 -2.90 -14.01 -17.66
CA GLU A 65 -4.10 -13.58 -18.39
C GLU A 65 -4.59 -12.25 -17.81
N LEU A 66 -4.75 -11.26 -18.67
CA LEU A 66 -5.21 -9.92 -18.30
C LEU A 66 -6.67 -9.73 -18.69
N ALA A 67 -7.43 -9.12 -17.81
CA ALA A 67 -8.78 -8.67 -18.07
C ALA A 67 -8.93 -7.19 -17.67
N ARG A 68 -9.71 -6.45 -18.46
CA ARG A 68 -10.09 -5.08 -18.12
C ARG A 68 -11.26 -5.12 -17.14
N LEU A 69 -11.19 -4.30 -16.10
CA LEU A 69 -12.27 -4.12 -15.15
C LEU A 69 -13.31 -3.08 -15.65
N THR A 70 -14.50 -3.17 -15.12
CA THR A 70 -15.48 -2.08 -15.17
C THR A 70 -14.96 -0.86 -14.42
N ASP A 71 -15.48 0.33 -14.72
CA ASP A 71 -15.00 1.59 -14.12
C ASP A 71 -15.13 1.61 -12.59
N ASN A 72 -16.07 0.85 -12.03
CA ASN A 72 -16.22 0.68 -10.57
C ASN A 72 -15.40 -0.50 -10.00
N GLY A 73 -14.62 -1.19 -10.82
CA GLY A 73 -13.77 -2.31 -10.42
C GLY A 73 -14.50 -3.58 -9.95
N SER A 74 -15.82 -3.63 -10.05
CA SER A 74 -16.62 -4.72 -9.46
C SER A 74 -16.70 -5.96 -10.35
N ASP A 75 -16.40 -5.85 -11.64
CA ASP A 75 -16.58 -6.94 -12.59
C ASP A 75 -15.57 -6.86 -13.75
N ILE A 76 -15.44 -7.95 -14.49
CA ILE A 76 -14.62 -8.03 -15.70
C ILE A 76 -15.45 -7.51 -16.87
N LEU A 77 -14.95 -6.46 -17.53
CA LEU A 77 -15.55 -5.90 -18.74
C LEU A 77 -15.17 -6.70 -19.98
N SER A 78 -13.89 -7.04 -20.12
CA SER A 78 -13.38 -7.78 -21.27
C SER A 78 -12.02 -8.40 -20.99
N TYR A 79 -11.72 -9.51 -21.68
CA TYR A 79 -10.38 -10.09 -21.68
C TYR A 79 -9.45 -9.28 -22.58
N LYS A 80 -8.26 -8.94 -22.08
CA LYS A 80 -7.24 -8.18 -22.82
C LYS A 80 -6.32 -9.09 -23.62
N GLY A 81 -5.95 -10.25 -23.06
CA GLY A 81 -5.01 -11.20 -23.66
C GLY A 81 -4.01 -11.77 -22.67
N LEU A 82 -2.91 -12.25 -23.21
CA LEU A 82 -1.82 -12.88 -22.46
C LEU A 82 -0.61 -11.94 -22.41
N LEU A 83 0.09 -11.94 -21.28
CA LEU A 83 1.39 -11.29 -21.09
C LEU A 83 2.42 -12.34 -20.67
N ASP A 84 3.54 -12.43 -21.38
CA ASP A 84 4.62 -13.35 -21.07
C ASP A 84 5.39 -12.87 -19.83
N CYS A 85 5.56 -13.75 -18.85
CA CYS A 85 6.37 -13.48 -17.66
C CYS A 85 6.73 -14.79 -16.95
N GLN A 86 7.87 -14.83 -16.27
CA GLN A 86 8.29 -15.97 -15.44
C GLN A 86 7.99 -15.76 -13.95
N VAL A 87 7.75 -14.51 -13.54
CA VAL A 87 7.44 -14.14 -12.16
C VAL A 87 6.26 -13.18 -12.16
N LEU A 88 5.34 -13.39 -11.25
CA LEU A 88 4.25 -12.46 -10.94
C LEU A 88 4.42 -11.95 -9.50
N ALA A 89 4.82 -10.69 -9.36
CA ALA A 89 4.85 -10.01 -8.07
C ALA A 89 3.48 -9.36 -7.79
N ILE A 90 2.96 -9.54 -6.58
CA ILE A 90 1.64 -9.03 -6.19
C ILE A 90 1.80 -8.07 -5.02
N SER A 91 1.23 -6.87 -5.15
CA SER A 91 1.14 -5.86 -4.09
C SER A 91 -0.33 -5.44 -3.95
N GLY A 92 -0.98 -5.92 -2.90
CA GLY A 92 -2.40 -5.65 -2.60
C GLY A 92 -2.62 -4.52 -1.60
N GLY A 93 -1.58 -3.70 -1.33
CA GLY A 93 -1.62 -2.62 -0.35
C GLY A 93 -1.08 -3.03 1.01
N TRP A 94 -1.26 -2.13 1.98
CA TRP A 94 -0.73 -2.24 3.32
C TRP A 94 -1.88 -2.33 4.32
N SER A 95 -1.74 -3.21 5.32
CA SER A 95 -2.69 -3.32 6.42
C SER A 95 -2.01 -3.02 7.75
N PRO A 96 -2.63 -2.23 8.63
CA PRO A 96 -2.12 -1.99 9.97
C PRO A 96 -1.98 -3.27 10.77
N THR A 97 -0.92 -3.34 11.59
CA THR A 97 -0.74 -4.43 12.56
C THR A 97 -1.54 -4.14 13.82
N VAL A 98 -2.83 -4.51 13.83
CA VAL A 98 -3.78 -4.23 14.92
C VAL A 98 -3.76 -5.26 16.06
N HIS A 99 -2.81 -6.18 16.08
CA HIS A 99 -2.79 -7.32 17.01
C HIS A 99 -2.72 -6.87 18.48
N LEU A 100 -1.82 -5.94 18.82
CA LEU A 100 -1.70 -5.45 20.21
C LEU A 100 -2.93 -4.66 20.65
N HIS A 101 -3.50 -3.85 19.76
CA HIS A 101 -4.78 -3.17 19.99
C HIS A 101 -5.89 -4.19 20.29
N SER A 102 -6.00 -5.26 19.50
CA SER A 102 -7.00 -6.30 19.72
C SER A 102 -6.75 -7.09 21.01
N GLN A 103 -5.50 -7.34 21.39
CA GLN A 103 -5.15 -8.00 22.65
C GLN A 103 -5.49 -7.15 23.87
N SER A 104 -5.54 -5.83 23.76
CA SER A 104 -6.03 -4.95 24.84
C SER A 104 -7.54 -5.10 25.10
N GLY A 105 -8.24 -5.91 24.31
CA GLY A 105 -9.69 -6.11 24.36
C GLY A 105 -10.47 -5.17 23.46
N ALA A 106 -9.79 -4.27 22.76
CA ALA A 106 -10.41 -3.35 21.81
C ALA A 106 -10.72 -4.04 20.47
N LYS A 107 -11.68 -3.50 19.73
CA LYS A 107 -12.05 -4.00 18.40
C LYS A 107 -11.48 -3.10 17.31
N ALA A 108 -10.88 -3.70 16.31
CA ALA A 108 -10.54 -3.01 15.07
C ALA A 108 -11.82 -2.61 14.32
N ARG A 109 -11.79 -1.49 13.61
CA ARG A 109 -12.84 -1.04 12.70
C ARG A 109 -12.36 -1.06 11.25
N PHE A 110 -13.25 -1.35 10.32
CA PHE A 110 -12.92 -1.25 8.90
C PHE A 110 -12.96 0.22 8.47
N ASP A 111 -11.90 0.67 7.83
CA ASP A 111 -11.79 1.98 7.23
C ASP A 111 -11.97 1.84 5.71
N LYS A 112 -13.00 2.49 5.17
CA LYS A 112 -13.36 2.35 3.76
C LYS A 112 -12.37 3.06 2.84
N ASP A 113 -11.79 4.17 3.31
CA ASP A 113 -10.87 4.98 2.51
C ASP A 113 -9.50 4.31 2.40
N LEU A 114 -9.09 3.60 3.46
CA LEU A 114 -7.87 2.81 3.49
C LEU A 114 -8.08 1.35 3.02
N ALA A 115 -9.33 0.93 2.83
CA ALA A 115 -9.71 -0.44 2.49
C ALA A 115 -9.10 -1.50 3.42
N CYS A 116 -8.89 -1.17 4.71
CA CYS A 116 -8.27 -2.06 5.68
C CYS A 116 -8.83 -1.87 7.10
N PHE A 117 -8.48 -2.79 8.02
CA PHE A 117 -8.82 -2.64 9.41
C PHE A 117 -7.81 -1.75 10.14
N VAL A 118 -8.31 -0.75 10.86
CA VAL A 118 -7.54 0.16 11.72
C VAL A 118 -7.96 0.00 13.18
N PRO A 119 -7.16 0.45 14.16
CA PRO A 119 -7.58 0.49 15.55
C PRO A 119 -8.90 1.23 15.72
N GLY A 120 -9.81 0.66 16.50
CA GLY A 120 -11.03 1.34 16.94
C GLY A 120 -10.82 2.08 18.25
N ASN A 121 -11.86 2.16 19.07
CA ASN A 121 -11.76 2.80 20.39
C ASN A 121 -10.96 1.91 21.35
N SER A 122 -9.94 2.48 21.97
CA SER A 122 -9.15 1.81 23.01
C SER A 122 -10.01 1.58 24.26
N VAL A 123 -9.89 0.39 24.84
CA VAL A 123 -10.59 0.01 26.08
C VAL A 123 -9.64 0.02 27.28
N GLN A 124 -8.36 0.16 27.06
CA GLN A 124 -7.31 0.29 28.06
C GLN A 124 -6.50 1.56 27.81
N ALA A 125 -5.55 1.88 28.70
CA ALA A 125 -4.64 3.02 28.55
C ALA A 125 -3.56 2.75 27.49
N GLU A 126 -3.96 2.50 26.26
CA GLU A 126 -3.09 2.25 25.10
C GLU A 126 -3.42 3.20 23.95
N ARG A 127 -2.44 3.43 23.09
CA ARG A 127 -2.57 4.21 21.86
C ARG A 127 -1.78 3.57 20.74
N SER A 128 -2.36 3.52 19.56
CA SER A 128 -1.66 3.11 18.35
C SER A 128 -1.17 4.35 17.59
N ALA A 129 -0.01 4.28 16.97
CA ALA A 129 0.57 5.33 16.15
C ALA A 129 1.30 4.75 14.95
N GLY A 130 1.57 5.57 13.94
CA GLY A 130 2.26 5.16 12.72
C GLY A 130 1.47 4.13 11.92
N SER A 131 2.15 3.20 11.25
CA SER A 131 1.53 2.19 10.38
C SER A 131 0.54 1.27 11.12
N SER A 132 0.73 1.02 12.41
CA SER A 132 -0.25 0.27 13.22
C SER A 132 -1.56 1.04 13.47
N ALA A 133 -1.57 2.36 13.26
CA ALA A 133 -2.77 3.19 13.31
C ALA A 133 -3.39 3.47 11.92
N GLY A 134 -2.80 2.90 10.83
CA GLY A 134 -3.25 3.14 9.47
C GLY A 134 -2.58 4.35 8.80
N THR A 135 -1.48 4.84 9.36
CA THR A 135 -0.71 5.95 8.81
C THR A 135 0.55 5.42 8.16
N PHE A 136 0.71 5.59 6.85
CA PHE A 136 1.85 5.03 6.09
C PHE A 136 2.84 6.09 5.60
N ASP A 137 2.52 7.38 5.70
CA ASP A 137 3.45 8.47 5.41
C ASP A 137 4.42 8.68 6.59
N LEU A 138 5.72 8.76 6.30
CA LEU A 138 6.77 8.86 7.34
C LEU A 138 6.64 10.12 8.19
N ALA A 139 6.36 11.28 7.58
CA ALA A 139 6.24 12.54 8.31
C ALA A 139 5.06 12.49 9.28
N VAL A 140 3.93 11.92 8.84
CA VAL A 140 2.73 11.73 9.67
C VAL A 140 2.97 10.66 10.74
N CYS A 141 3.72 9.59 10.46
CA CYS A 141 4.13 8.60 11.45
C CYS A 141 4.97 9.21 12.56
N LEU A 142 5.94 10.05 12.21
CA LEU A 142 6.81 10.74 13.19
C LEU A 142 6.00 11.68 14.09
N SER A 143 5.14 12.53 13.50
CA SER A 143 4.31 13.46 14.27
C SER A 143 3.26 12.73 15.13
N GLY A 144 2.65 11.66 14.59
CA GLY A 144 1.71 10.81 15.30
C GLY A 144 2.34 10.08 16.48
N GLY A 145 3.54 9.51 16.27
CA GLY A 145 4.33 8.86 17.33
C GLY A 145 4.71 9.83 18.45
N ALA A 146 5.19 11.04 18.11
CA ALA A 146 5.50 12.09 19.05
C ALA A 146 4.26 12.50 19.88
N SER A 147 3.12 12.71 19.21
CA SER A 147 1.86 13.05 19.88
C SER A 147 1.38 11.95 20.82
N ALA A 148 1.50 10.69 20.42
CA ALA A 148 1.15 9.56 21.27
C ALA A 148 2.06 9.46 22.49
N GLY A 149 3.38 9.65 22.30
CA GLY A 149 4.37 9.67 23.39
C GLY A 149 4.11 10.78 24.41
N VAL A 150 3.86 12.01 23.94
CA VAL A 150 3.50 13.14 24.81
C VAL A 150 2.22 12.86 25.60
N ALA A 151 1.20 12.29 24.95
CA ALA A 151 -0.04 11.93 25.60
C ALA A 151 0.14 10.84 26.67
N ALA A 152 0.99 9.85 26.41
CA ALA A 152 1.32 8.79 27.37
C ALA A 152 2.10 9.34 28.57
N ALA A 153 3.08 10.21 28.33
CA ALA A 153 3.84 10.87 29.38
C ALA A 153 2.92 11.68 30.31
N ARG A 154 2.02 12.49 29.75
CA ARG A 154 1.04 13.26 30.52
C ARG A 154 0.12 12.37 31.34
N ALA A 155 -0.39 11.29 30.75
CA ALA A 155 -1.23 10.33 31.46
C ALA A 155 -0.51 9.64 32.62
N SER A 156 0.83 9.54 32.57
CA SER A 156 1.69 9.01 33.63
C SER A 156 2.17 10.08 34.63
N GLY A 157 1.64 11.30 34.57
CA GLY A 157 1.93 12.39 35.51
C GLY A 157 3.18 13.23 35.18
N TRP A 158 3.76 13.03 33.99
CA TRP A 158 4.87 13.89 33.54
C TRP A 158 4.35 15.16 32.87
N SER A 159 4.86 16.31 33.29
CA SER A 159 4.53 17.58 32.67
C SER A 159 5.81 18.29 32.23
N GLY A 160 5.84 18.68 30.96
CA GLY A 160 6.90 19.50 30.40
C GLY A 160 7.83 18.73 29.44
N GLY A 161 8.52 19.52 28.63
CA GLY A 161 9.45 19.10 27.59
C GLY A 161 8.96 19.50 26.21
N HIS A 162 9.84 20.17 25.47
CA HIS A 162 9.67 20.35 24.02
C HIS A 162 10.23 19.11 23.34
N LEU A 163 9.47 18.54 22.43
CA LEU A 163 9.92 17.42 21.61
C LEU A 163 10.17 17.94 20.19
N ASP A 164 11.42 18.00 19.78
CA ASP A 164 11.76 18.26 18.39
C ASP A 164 11.42 17.02 17.56
N ILE A 165 10.41 17.16 16.70
CA ILE A 165 10.00 16.08 15.80
C ILE A 165 10.87 16.16 14.55
N PRO A 166 11.62 15.12 14.21
CA PRO A 166 12.39 15.11 12.98
C PRO A 166 11.48 15.37 11.77
N MET A 167 11.88 16.33 10.93
CA MET A 167 11.16 16.63 9.70
C MET A 167 11.58 15.61 8.62
N ALA A 168 10.65 14.77 8.21
CA ALA A 168 10.80 14.00 6.97
C ALA A 168 10.11 14.75 5.84
N GLN A 169 10.73 14.77 4.66
CA GLN A 169 10.01 15.18 3.45
C GLN A 169 8.94 14.12 3.19
N GLY A 170 7.67 14.53 3.17
CA GLY A 170 6.58 13.63 2.87
C GLY A 170 6.76 13.05 1.48
N SER A 171 6.86 11.74 1.37
CA SER A 171 6.52 11.08 0.13
C SER A 171 5.01 11.27 -0.03
N GLN A 172 4.56 11.89 -1.11
CA GLN A 172 3.15 11.83 -1.46
C GLN A 172 2.85 10.36 -1.80
N SER A 173 2.50 9.59 -0.79
CA SER A 173 1.87 8.30 -1.03
C SER A 173 0.51 8.62 -1.64
N GLY A 174 0.35 8.30 -2.92
CA GLY A 174 -0.96 8.35 -3.55
C GLY A 174 -1.95 7.59 -2.67
N SER A 175 -3.09 8.20 -2.42
CA SER A 175 -4.16 7.60 -1.64
C SER A 175 -4.45 6.19 -2.14
N ILE A 176 -4.44 5.25 -1.23
CA ILE A 176 -4.97 3.91 -1.45
C ILE A 176 -6.47 4.13 -1.69
N GLN A 177 -6.93 3.92 -2.90
CA GLN A 177 -8.36 3.88 -3.25
C GLN A 177 -8.79 2.44 -3.48
#